data_8e16bdd56f8ec9019cf57aaf833fcbd9
#
_entry.id   8e16bdd56f8ec9019cf57aaf833fcbd9
#
_cell.length_a   1.000
_cell.length_b   1.000
_cell.length_c   1.000
_cell.angle_alpha   90.00
_cell.angle_beta   90.00
_cell.angle_gamma   90.00
#
_symmetry.space_group_name_H-M   'P 1'
#
loop_
_entity.id
_entity.type
_entity.pdbx_description
1 polymer ?
#
loop_
_entity_poly.entity_id
_entity_poly.type
_entity_poly.pdbx_seq_one_letter_code
_entity_poly.pdbx_strand_id
1 'polypeptide(L)'
;MVLQINPTATLKKLLAQEDIDGDKRITVDDLSDKVFEVEQVNGKIFCIEDTYFLSNLLQELALSIRKGNTSSALISLDYIYEKPSHRISRLIREVYWDSLTRNMDKKGLLKVLLDEKVEQDFFYIYVPSNDKKAFDYYTNFAKEITKIKVVKLPQNITPQFALTINNKPGLLALALTENNNEIVGEPFVVPGGRFNEMYGWDSYFESVGLLIDKKYDLAKGMIENFEYQINHYGKILNANRSYYLTRTQPPFYSSMIKEYVEAVNPTISWISEKLSTAINEYENVWMVEGKRLTSNGLNRYYAEGVGFVFETEEGHFKEIIGEYAKKFQISYEAFETKYKNREIDCPELDEYFLHDRSLRESGHDTSNRLVNKCAHLNTVDLNALLYKYEVDFAEMIETYFKGEFTSINNKKYTKKYWLDKAEVRKKRMNENLWNQEKGMYFDYDFKLNNFTNFESATSFYPLWAKSASIEQAQLLVKNLLPLLTCKGGVVSCTEKSRGVIDANNPGRQWDYPYGWAPHQIMIWKGLLHYNFKEEAQELVYRWLWVITKNAVNYNGTIAEKYDVVNCTHKVDTEYGNVGTNFAYIPDGGFGWMNASYQYGISILSKRLINKLDDLVDPDELF
;
A
#
# COMPACT_ATOMS: atom_id res chain seq x y z
N MET A 1 -0.17 -38.36 -0.13
CA MET A 1 -0.17 -39.15 -1.40
C MET A 1 0.16 -38.20 -2.53
N VAL A 2 0.84 -38.70 -3.60
CA VAL A 2 1.26 -37.88 -4.75
C VAL A 2 0.66 -38.45 -6.02
N LEU A 3 0.07 -37.59 -6.86
CA LEU A 3 -0.46 -37.93 -8.17
C LEU A 3 0.59 -37.63 -9.25
N GLN A 4 0.92 -38.59 -10.08
CA GLN A 4 1.76 -38.40 -11.25
C GLN A 4 0.84 -38.17 -12.46
N ILE A 5 0.82 -36.93 -12.98
CA ILE A 5 -0.14 -36.50 -13.99
C ILE A 5 0.53 -35.69 -15.10
N ASN A 6 -0.17 -35.54 -16.24
CA ASN A 6 0.20 -34.59 -17.28
C ASN A 6 -0.45 -33.23 -16.96
N PRO A 7 0.30 -32.21 -16.47
CA PRO A 7 -0.30 -30.98 -15.99
C PRO A 7 -1.06 -30.21 -17.07
N THR A 8 -0.51 -30.12 -18.28
CA THR A 8 -1.13 -29.35 -19.37
C THR A 8 -2.45 -30.02 -19.85
N ALA A 9 -2.45 -31.33 -20.01
CA ALA A 9 -3.65 -32.06 -20.43
C ALA A 9 -4.72 -32.03 -19.33
N THR A 10 -4.33 -32.25 -18.07
CA THR A 10 -5.25 -32.20 -16.92
C THR A 10 -5.83 -30.81 -16.73
N LEU A 11 -5.02 -29.74 -16.81
CA LEU A 11 -5.48 -28.35 -16.73
C LEU A 11 -6.55 -28.03 -17.79
N LYS A 12 -6.28 -28.43 -19.04
CA LYS A 12 -7.23 -28.20 -20.14
C LYS A 12 -8.56 -28.93 -19.92
N LYS A 13 -8.50 -30.17 -19.43
CA LYS A 13 -9.69 -31.01 -19.16
C LYS A 13 -10.50 -30.45 -17.99
N LEU A 14 -9.80 -30.02 -16.91
CA LEU A 14 -10.40 -29.41 -15.73
C LEU A 14 -11.15 -28.12 -16.07
N LEU A 15 -10.51 -27.19 -16.79
CA LEU A 15 -11.15 -25.94 -17.21
C LEU A 15 -12.34 -26.20 -18.17
N ALA A 16 -12.21 -27.13 -19.12
CA ALA A 16 -13.30 -27.45 -20.02
C ALA A 16 -14.54 -28.00 -19.32
N GLN A 17 -14.38 -28.62 -18.15
CA GLN A 17 -15.49 -29.21 -17.39
C GLN A 17 -16.06 -28.28 -16.33
N GLU A 18 -15.21 -27.51 -15.62
CA GLU A 18 -15.57 -26.81 -14.39
C GLU A 18 -15.66 -25.29 -14.54
N ASP A 19 -14.97 -24.69 -15.51
CA ASP A 19 -14.98 -23.26 -15.81
C ASP A 19 -16.09 -22.97 -16.82
N ILE A 20 -17.29 -22.68 -16.33
CA ILE A 20 -18.50 -22.54 -17.17
C ILE A 20 -18.59 -21.18 -17.83
N ASP A 21 -18.09 -20.12 -17.16
CA ASP A 21 -18.14 -18.75 -17.69
C ASP A 21 -16.92 -18.39 -18.56
N GLY A 22 -15.90 -19.26 -18.60
CA GLY A 22 -14.72 -19.12 -19.46
C GLY A 22 -13.67 -18.13 -18.96
N ASP A 23 -13.73 -17.75 -17.69
CA ASP A 23 -12.82 -16.79 -17.07
C ASP A 23 -11.47 -17.41 -16.62
N LYS A 24 -11.32 -18.72 -16.82
CA LYS A 24 -10.16 -19.56 -16.46
C LYS A 24 -9.95 -19.69 -14.95
N ARG A 25 -11.00 -19.61 -14.17
CA ARG A 25 -11.03 -19.85 -12.74
C ARG A 25 -12.07 -20.93 -12.42
N ILE A 26 -12.01 -21.46 -11.21
CA ILE A 26 -13.05 -22.35 -10.68
C ILE A 26 -13.59 -21.69 -9.40
N THR A 27 -14.83 -21.25 -9.47
CA THR A 27 -15.46 -20.45 -8.43
C THR A 27 -16.83 -21.01 -8.04
N VAL A 28 -17.44 -20.46 -7.01
CA VAL A 28 -18.82 -20.80 -6.63
C VAL A 28 -19.86 -20.27 -7.64
N ASP A 29 -19.48 -19.32 -8.49
CA ASP A 29 -20.36 -18.78 -9.54
C ASP A 29 -20.47 -19.75 -10.75
N ASP A 30 -19.54 -20.68 -10.92
CA ASP A 30 -19.60 -21.74 -11.92
C ASP A 30 -20.63 -22.81 -11.51
N LEU A 31 -21.64 -23.05 -12.32
CA LEU A 31 -22.71 -24.01 -12.06
C LEU A 31 -22.39 -25.43 -12.57
N SER A 32 -21.16 -25.90 -12.35
CA SER A 32 -20.71 -27.27 -12.65
C SER A 32 -20.98 -28.22 -11.48
N ASP A 33 -20.81 -29.53 -11.71
CA ASP A 33 -21.05 -30.56 -10.68
C ASP A 33 -20.00 -30.56 -9.56
N LYS A 34 -18.89 -29.84 -9.77
CA LYS A 34 -17.75 -29.77 -8.83
C LYS A 34 -17.15 -31.13 -8.48
N VAL A 35 -17.09 -32.03 -9.45
CA VAL A 35 -16.51 -33.36 -9.36
C VAL A 35 -15.60 -33.61 -10.55
N PHE A 36 -14.33 -33.86 -10.35
CA PHE A 36 -13.35 -34.04 -11.40
C PHE A 36 -12.51 -35.32 -11.22
N GLU A 37 -12.42 -36.12 -12.27
CA GLU A 37 -11.61 -37.33 -12.32
C GLU A 37 -10.22 -37.02 -12.89
N VAL A 38 -9.19 -37.11 -12.02
CA VAL A 38 -7.79 -36.95 -12.38
C VAL A 38 -7.23 -38.29 -12.86
N GLU A 39 -6.89 -38.37 -14.13
CA GLU A 39 -6.24 -39.52 -14.73
C GLU A 39 -4.71 -39.43 -14.52
N GLN A 40 -4.12 -40.40 -13.84
CA GLN A 40 -2.68 -40.49 -13.62
C GLN A 40 -1.97 -41.14 -14.82
N VAL A 41 -0.67 -40.90 -14.96
CA VAL A 41 0.18 -41.47 -16.02
C VAL A 41 0.12 -43.02 -16.04
N ASN A 42 -0.11 -43.65 -14.91
CA ASN A 42 -0.24 -45.12 -14.77
C ASN A 42 -1.67 -45.62 -15.07
N GLY A 43 -2.58 -44.79 -15.52
CA GLY A 43 -3.97 -45.13 -15.83
C GLY A 43 -4.91 -45.22 -14.61
N LYS A 44 -4.42 -44.93 -13.39
CA LYS A 44 -5.29 -44.85 -12.22
C LYS A 44 -6.06 -43.53 -12.21
N ILE A 45 -7.33 -43.59 -11.81
CA ILE A 45 -8.21 -42.45 -11.66
C ILE A 45 -8.31 -42.07 -10.19
N PHE A 46 -8.26 -40.78 -9.90
CA PHE A 46 -8.49 -40.22 -8.59
C PHE A 46 -9.55 -39.09 -8.70
N CYS A 47 -10.62 -39.20 -7.89
CA CYS A 47 -11.72 -38.22 -7.91
C CYS A 47 -11.45 -37.13 -6.87
N ILE A 48 -11.65 -35.86 -7.29
CA ILE A 48 -11.60 -34.67 -6.44
C ILE A 48 -12.94 -33.98 -6.54
N GLU A 49 -13.51 -33.65 -5.40
CA GLU A 49 -14.83 -33.02 -5.29
C GLU A 49 -14.69 -31.71 -4.50
N ASP A 50 -15.62 -30.77 -4.71
CA ASP A 50 -15.70 -29.45 -4.06
C ASP A 50 -14.93 -28.33 -4.80
N THR A 51 -15.56 -27.15 -4.87
CA THR A 51 -15.04 -25.95 -5.55
C THR A 51 -13.63 -25.58 -5.06
N TYR A 52 -13.40 -25.61 -3.75
CA TYR A 52 -12.11 -25.22 -3.15
C TYR A 52 -10.99 -26.17 -3.57
N PHE A 53 -11.22 -27.48 -3.52
CA PHE A 53 -10.19 -28.47 -3.87
C PHE A 53 -9.91 -28.51 -5.36
N LEU A 54 -10.93 -28.29 -6.21
CA LEU A 54 -10.74 -28.18 -7.66
C LEU A 54 -9.99 -26.89 -8.03
N SER A 55 -10.28 -25.80 -7.35
CA SER A 55 -9.52 -24.54 -7.45
C SER A 55 -8.06 -24.73 -7.02
N ASN A 56 -7.81 -25.47 -5.94
CA ASN A 56 -6.44 -25.79 -5.50
C ASN A 56 -5.71 -26.65 -6.52
N LEU A 57 -6.37 -27.66 -7.08
CA LEU A 57 -5.81 -28.46 -8.19
C LEU A 57 -5.43 -27.58 -9.38
N LEU A 58 -6.33 -26.69 -9.82
CA LEU A 58 -6.10 -25.75 -10.90
C LEU A 58 -4.81 -24.93 -10.67
N GLN A 59 -4.67 -24.36 -9.47
CA GLN A 59 -3.51 -23.55 -9.11
C GLN A 59 -2.22 -24.37 -9.08
N GLU A 60 -2.22 -25.58 -8.48
CA GLU A 60 -1.04 -26.45 -8.42
C GLU A 60 -0.59 -26.90 -9.83
N LEU A 61 -1.54 -27.23 -10.73
CA LEU A 61 -1.24 -27.55 -12.13
C LEU A 61 -0.55 -26.36 -12.81
N ALA A 62 -1.10 -25.18 -12.64
CA ALA A 62 -0.61 -23.97 -13.26
C ALA A 62 0.78 -23.56 -12.70
N LEU A 63 1.01 -23.66 -11.39
CA LEU A 63 2.32 -23.44 -10.76
C LEU A 63 3.36 -24.45 -11.28
N SER A 64 2.96 -25.72 -11.48
CA SER A 64 3.83 -26.75 -12.03
C SER A 64 4.23 -26.46 -13.48
N ILE A 65 3.28 -26.02 -14.32
CA ILE A 65 3.54 -25.63 -15.70
C ILE A 65 4.51 -24.43 -15.77
N ARG A 66 4.36 -23.43 -14.90
CA ARG A 66 5.31 -22.31 -14.79
C ARG A 66 6.72 -22.73 -14.47
N LYS A 67 6.89 -23.79 -13.66
CA LYS A 67 8.20 -24.36 -13.35
C LYS A 67 8.78 -25.20 -14.50
N GLY A 68 8.10 -25.24 -15.65
CA GLY A 68 8.54 -25.99 -16.85
C GLY A 68 8.04 -27.44 -16.93
N ASN A 69 7.26 -27.90 -15.96
CA ASN A 69 6.73 -29.29 -15.93
C ASN A 69 5.44 -29.36 -16.74
N THR A 70 5.54 -29.43 -18.07
CA THR A 70 4.37 -29.37 -18.97
C THR A 70 3.77 -30.73 -19.31
N SER A 71 4.58 -31.80 -19.37
CA SER A 71 4.17 -33.14 -19.79
C SER A 71 4.02 -34.15 -18.66
N SER A 72 4.74 -33.96 -17.56
CA SER A 72 4.65 -34.81 -16.35
C SER A 72 5.00 -34.03 -15.10
N ALA A 73 4.20 -34.16 -14.07
CA ALA A 73 4.45 -33.55 -12.74
C ALA A 73 3.96 -34.47 -11.62
N LEU A 74 4.57 -34.25 -10.45
CA LEU A 74 4.13 -34.85 -9.19
C LEU A 74 3.35 -33.79 -8.39
N ILE A 75 2.04 -33.98 -8.28
CA ILE A 75 1.16 -33.08 -7.50
C ILE A 75 0.78 -33.76 -6.20
N SER A 76 1.10 -33.12 -5.05
CA SER A 76 0.74 -33.66 -3.73
C SER A 76 -0.73 -33.40 -3.43
N LEU A 77 -1.43 -34.45 -2.97
CA LEU A 77 -2.78 -34.31 -2.41
C LEU A 77 -2.80 -33.41 -1.17
N ASP A 78 -1.70 -33.36 -0.42
CA ASP A 78 -1.60 -32.51 0.77
C ASP A 78 -1.72 -31.02 0.41
N TYR A 79 -1.32 -30.61 -0.80
CA TYR A 79 -1.54 -29.26 -1.32
C TYR A 79 -2.97 -29.03 -1.85
N ILE A 80 -3.60 -30.06 -2.39
CA ILE A 80 -4.98 -29.96 -2.87
C ILE A 80 -5.95 -29.86 -1.69
N TYR A 81 -5.75 -30.69 -0.66
CA TYR A 81 -6.59 -30.75 0.55
C TYR A 81 -6.06 -29.90 1.70
N GLU A 82 -5.14 -28.96 1.41
CA GLU A 82 -4.59 -28.05 2.41
C GLU A 82 -5.68 -27.16 3.02
N LYS A 83 -5.63 -26.97 4.34
CA LYS A 83 -6.56 -26.08 5.04
C LYS A 83 -6.41 -24.65 4.53
N PRO A 84 -7.52 -23.87 4.42
CA PRO A 84 -7.50 -22.53 3.82
C PRO A 84 -6.45 -21.58 4.41
N SER A 85 -6.36 -21.47 5.74
CA SER A 85 -5.40 -20.56 6.38
C SER A 85 -3.95 -20.94 6.09
N HIS A 86 -3.65 -22.24 6.09
CA HIS A 86 -2.32 -22.77 5.81
C HIS A 86 -1.93 -22.53 4.35
N ARG A 87 -2.86 -22.82 3.42
CA ARG A 87 -2.63 -22.63 1.99
C ARG A 87 -2.36 -21.18 1.64
N ILE A 88 -3.21 -20.26 2.12
CA ILE A 88 -3.05 -18.83 1.86
C ILE A 88 -1.69 -18.35 2.40
N SER A 89 -1.38 -18.66 3.66
CA SER A 89 -0.11 -18.27 4.29
C SER A 89 1.11 -18.88 3.57
N ARG A 90 1.05 -20.12 3.11
CA ARG A 90 2.12 -20.77 2.35
C ARG A 90 2.31 -20.10 0.98
N LEU A 91 1.23 -19.86 0.24
CA LEU A 91 1.31 -19.21 -1.08
C LEU A 91 1.86 -17.78 -0.98
N ILE A 92 1.48 -17.02 0.04
CA ILE A 92 2.05 -15.70 0.30
C ILE A 92 3.57 -15.82 0.48
N ARG A 93 4.03 -16.68 1.36
CA ARG A 93 5.44 -16.86 1.71
C ARG A 93 6.30 -17.41 0.56
N GLU A 94 5.76 -18.38 -0.20
CA GLU A 94 6.54 -19.17 -1.17
C GLU A 94 6.37 -18.69 -2.62
N VAL A 95 5.29 -17.92 -2.92
CA VAL A 95 4.95 -17.55 -4.29
C VAL A 95 4.70 -16.05 -4.43
N TYR A 96 3.83 -15.46 -3.58
CA TYR A 96 3.32 -14.12 -3.85
C TYR A 96 4.37 -13.04 -3.64
N TRP A 97 5.20 -13.12 -2.59
CA TRP A 97 6.27 -12.15 -2.41
C TRP A 97 7.25 -12.13 -3.59
N ASP A 98 7.61 -13.30 -4.11
CA ASP A 98 8.52 -13.41 -5.24
C ASP A 98 7.88 -12.89 -6.55
N SER A 99 6.58 -13.12 -6.73
CA SER A 99 5.82 -12.61 -7.89
C SER A 99 5.67 -11.09 -7.88
N LEU A 100 5.55 -10.48 -6.70
CA LEU A 100 5.45 -9.02 -6.54
C LEU A 100 6.83 -8.33 -6.47
N THR A 101 7.93 -9.09 -6.46
CA THR A 101 9.29 -8.52 -6.40
C THR A 101 9.71 -7.94 -7.74
N ARG A 102 10.27 -6.72 -7.69
CA ARG A 102 10.85 -6.00 -8.83
C ARG A 102 12.24 -5.49 -8.48
N ASN A 103 13.01 -5.17 -9.51
CA ASN A 103 14.34 -4.55 -9.43
C ASN A 103 14.47 -3.54 -10.56
N MET A 104 15.26 -2.48 -10.33
CA MET A 104 15.59 -1.49 -11.37
C MET A 104 16.91 -1.80 -12.09
N ASP A 105 17.35 -3.06 -12.11
CA ASP A 105 18.46 -3.53 -12.95
C ASP A 105 17.99 -4.02 -14.33
N LYS A 106 18.96 -4.44 -15.17
CA LYS A 106 18.68 -4.95 -16.53
C LYS A 106 17.63 -6.07 -16.54
N LYS A 107 17.72 -7.01 -15.59
CA LYS A 107 16.78 -8.14 -15.47
C LYS A 107 15.35 -7.67 -15.14
N GLY A 108 15.23 -6.77 -14.17
CA GLY A 108 13.94 -6.21 -13.75
C GLY A 108 13.30 -5.36 -14.84
N LEU A 109 14.09 -4.48 -15.47
CA LEU A 109 13.61 -3.62 -16.55
C LEU A 109 13.15 -4.40 -17.78
N LEU A 110 13.80 -5.52 -18.12
CA LEU A 110 13.33 -6.39 -19.20
C LEU A 110 11.94 -6.96 -18.95
N LYS A 111 11.62 -7.32 -17.70
CA LYS A 111 10.25 -7.77 -17.33
C LYS A 111 9.24 -6.65 -17.51
N VAL A 112 9.58 -5.41 -17.11
CA VAL A 112 8.70 -4.24 -17.24
C VAL A 112 8.49 -3.87 -18.72
N LEU A 113 9.52 -3.96 -19.55
CA LEU A 113 9.45 -3.67 -20.99
C LEU A 113 8.61 -4.68 -21.78
N LEU A 114 8.48 -5.90 -21.27
CA LEU A 114 7.64 -6.96 -21.86
C LEU A 114 6.17 -6.86 -21.37
N ASP A 115 5.86 -5.92 -20.48
CA ASP A 115 4.48 -5.69 -20.03
C ASP A 115 3.67 -5.03 -21.15
N GLU A 116 2.76 -5.81 -21.76
CA GLU A 116 1.88 -5.37 -22.87
C GLU A 116 0.97 -4.18 -22.51
N LYS A 117 0.89 -3.81 -21.23
CA LYS A 117 0.09 -2.67 -20.74
C LYS A 117 0.74 -1.30 -21.01
N VAL A 118 2.01 -1.28 -21.45
CA VAL A 118 2.76 -0.04 -21.73
C VAL A 118 2.76 0.20 -23.24
N GLU A 119 1.68 0.76 -23.75
CA GLU A 119 1.60 1.26 -25.14
C GLU A 119 2.36 2.59 -25.25
N GLN A 120 3.68 2.55 -25.30
CA GLN A 120 4.53 3.72 -25.54
C GLN A 120 5.60 3.40 -26.59
N ASP A 121 5.85 4.35 -27.48
CA ASP A 121 6.94 4.27 -28.46
C ASP A 121 8.31 4.13 -27.80
N PHE A 122 8.47 4.76 -26.63
CA PHE A 122 9.69 4.78 -25.84
C PHE A 122 9.42 4.58 -24.36
N PHE A 123 10.28 3.83 -23.71
CA PHE A 123 10.31 3.64 -22.27
C PHE A 123 11.34 4.58 -21.63
N TYR A 124 10.90 5.52 -20.80
CA TYR A 124 11.76 6.52 -20.17
C TYR A 124 12.27 6.05 -18.82
N ILE A 125 13.59 6.18 -18.60
CA ILE A 125 14.22 6.02 -17.29
C ILE A 125 14.84 7.37 -16.91
N TYR A 126 14.36 7.94 -15.82
CA TYR A 126 14.82 9.21 -15.28
C TYR A 126 15.85 8.99 -14.20
N VAL A 127 17.02 9.60 -14.33
CA VAL A 127 18.14 9.41 -13.41
C VAL A 127 18.52 10.74 -12.77
N PRO A 128 18.76 10.80 -11.44
CA PRO A 128 19.21 12.00 -10.75
C PRO A 128 20.51 12.55 -11.35
N SER A 129 20.63 13.89 -11.38
CA SER A 129 21.82 14.55 -11.98
C SER A 129 23.13 14.23 -11.25
N ASN A 130 23.07 13.90 -9.97
CA ASN A 130 24.22 13.59 -9.11
C ASN A 130 24.56 12.08 -9.07
N ASP A 131 23.76 11.21 -9.70
CA ASP A 131 24.06 9.78 -9.80
C ASP A 131 24.67 9.42 -11.17
N LYS A 132 25.98 9.62 -11.28
CA LYS A 132 26.73 9.25 -12.49
C LYS A 132 26.74 7.73 -12.74
N LYS A 133 26.83 6.93 -11.67
CA LYS A 133 26.89 5.46 -11.76
C LYS A 133 25.62 4.90 -12.40
N ALA A 134 24.46 5.30 -11.91
CA ALA A 134 23.17 4.89 -12.47
C ALA A 134 22.99 5.42 -13.90
N PHE A 135 23.39 6.66 -14.18
CA PHE A 135 23.28 7.23 -15.52
C PHE A 135 24.11 6.46 -16.55
N ASP A 136 25.37 6.15 -16.23
CA ASP A 136 26.27 5.36 -17.10
C ASP A 136 25.72 3.94 -17.29
N TYR A 137 25.21 3.30 -16.21
CA TYR A 137 24.61 1.97 -16.25
C TYR A 137 23.40 1.91 -17.21
N TYR A 138 22.40 2.76 -17.01
CA TYR A 138 21.20 2.76 -17.85
C TYR A 138 21.47 3.24 -19.28
N THR A 139 22.43 4.16 -19.50
CA THR A 139 22.84 4.58 -20.83
C THR A 139 23.49 3.43 -21.60
N ASN A 140 24.30 2.61 -20.94
CA ASN A 140 24.88 1.42 -21.57
C ASN A 140 23.80 0.37 -21.89
N PHE A 141 22.85 0.16 -20.98
CA PHE A 141 21.73 -0.73 -21.21
C PHE A 141 20.84 -0.26 -22.39
N ALA A 142 20.59 1.03 -22.51
CA ALA A 142 19.82 1.61 -23.61
C ALA A 142 20.45 1.42 -24.99
N LYS A 143 21.76 1.17 -25.08
CA LYS A 143 22.43 0.80 -26.37
C LYS A 143 22.00 -0.57 -26.89
N GLU A 144 21.59 -1.46 -25.99
CA GLU A 144 21.12 -2.80 -26.36
C GLU A 144 19.62 -2.81 -26.72
N ILE A 145 18.84 -1.84 -26.23
CA ILE A 145 17.39 -1.78 -26.43
C ILE A 145 16.97 -0.38 -26.87
N THR A 146 16.74 -0.21 -28.16
CA THR A 146 16.47 1.09 -28.80
C THR A 146 15.19 1.80 -28.29
N LYS A 147 14.26 1.06 -27.69
CA LYS A 147 13.06 1.63 -27.07
C LYS A 147 13.33 2.35 -25.74
N ILE A 148 14.49 2.15 -25.09
CA ILE A 148 14.80 2.81 -23.81
C ILE A 148 15.39 4.20 -24.08
N LYS A 149 14.88 5.18 -23.37
CA LYS A 149 15.38 6.57 -23.33
C LYS A 149 15.81 6.91 -21.91
N VAL A 150 17.09 7.18 -21.71
CA VAL A 150 17.62 7.61 -20.42
C VAL A 150 17.64 9.13 -20.36
N VAL A 151 17.00 9.70 -19.36
CA VAL A 151 16.88 11.16 -19.17
C VAL A 151 17.51 11.55 -17.85
N LYS A 152 18.48 12.47 -17.92
CA LYS A 152 19.10 13.06 -16.73
C LYS A 152 18.20 14.15 -16.16
N LEU A 153 17.81 14.02 -14.90
CA LEU A 153 17.04 15.03 -14.19
C LEU A 153 17.91 16.27 -13.87
N PRO A 154 17.33 17.45 -13.76
CA PRO A 154 18.04 18.63 -13.27
C PRO A 154 18.41 18.49 -11.80
N GLN A 155 19.38 19.26 -11.31
CA GLN A 155 19.76 19.28 -9.91
C GLN A 155 18.61 19.75 -9.00
N ASN A 156 17.86 20.76 -9.45
CA ASN A 156 16.69 21.25 -8.76
C ASN A 156 15.42 20.82 -9.51
N ILE A 157 14.67 19.91 -8.92
CA ILE A 157 13.40 19.43 -9.44
C ILE A 157 12.31 20.36 -8.94
N THR A 158 11.80 21.21 -9.84
CA THR A 158 10.69 22.13 -9.54
C THR A 158 9.36 21.56 -10.04
N PRO A 159 8.21 22.00 -9.48
CA PRO A 159 6.90 21.65 -10.03
C PRO A 159 6.73 21.97 -11.51
N GLN A 160 7.30 23.08 -11.98
CA GLN A 160 7.29 23.50 -13.40
C GLN A 160 8.08 22.51 -14.26
N PHE A 161 9.26 22.05 -13.79
CA PHE A 161 10.01 21.04 -14.52
C PHE A 161 9.21 19.73 -14.61
N ALA A 162 8.61 19.27 -13.51
CA ALA A 162 7.80 18.06 -13.49
C ALA A 162 6.67 18.09 -14.55
N LEU A 163 6.02 19.24 -14.75
CA LEU A 163 5.02 19.42 -15.81
C LEU A 163 5.59 19.15 -17.22
N THR A 164 6.85 19.52 -17.49
CA THR A 164 7.45 19.37 -18.83
C THR A 164 7.69 17.92 -19.24
N ILE A 165 7.72 16.98 -18.28
CA ILE A 165 7.96 15.56 -18.52
C ILE A 165 6.71 14.69 -18.35
N ASN A 166 5.58 15.28 -17.99
CA ASN A 166 4.34 14.51 -17.77
C ASN A 166 3.80 13.83 -19.04
N ASN A 167 4.08 14.38 -20.22
CA ASN A 167 3.77 13.73 -21.50
C ASN A 167 4.76 12.62 -21.90
N LYS A 168 5.75 12.35 -21.07
CA LYS A 168 6.75 11.29 -21.24
C LYS A 168 6.87 10.50 -19.93
N PRO A 169 5.79 9.84 -19.48
CA PRO A 169 5.82 9.12 -18.22
C PRO A 169 6.88 8.01 -18.27
N GLY A 170 7.62 7.84 -17.17
CA GLY A 170 8.68 6.84 -17.07
C GLY A 170 9.02 6.51 -15.63
N LEU A 171 9.90 5.53 -15.45
CA LEU A 171 10.37 5.13 -14.14
C LEU A 171 11.52 6.03 -13.66
N LEU A 172 11.50 6.32 -12.38
CA LEU A 172 12.61 6.98 -11.68
C LEU A 172 13.58 5.91 -11.18
N ALA A 173 14.88 6.15 -11.37
CA ALA A 173 15.93 5.27 -10.89
C ALA A 173 15.82 5.04 -9.37
N LEU A 174 16.18 3.85 -8.95
CA LEU A 174 16.30 3.43 -7.56
C LEU A 174 17.72 2.93 -7.28
N ALA A 175 17.99 2.50 -6.06
CA ALA A 175 19.31 2.10 -5.61
C ALA A 175 19.90 0.95 -6.44
N LEU A 176 21.15 1.12 -6.86
CA LEU A 176 21.96 0.11 -7.52
C LEU A 176 23.18 -0.22 -6.65
N THR A 177 23.37 -1.50 -6.35
CA THR A 177 24.53 -2.00 -5.62
C THR A 177 25.45 -2.81 -6.53
N GLU A 178 26.66 -3.05 -6.06
CA GLU A 178 27.61 -3.93 -6.73
C GLU A 178 27.72 -5.24 -5.95
N ASN A 179 27.37 -6.33 -6.61
CA ASN A 179 27.45 -7.67 -6.04
C ASN A 179 28.27 -8.57 -7.00
N ASN A 180 29.39 -9.11 -6.54
CA ASN A 180 30.27 -9.98 -7.32
C ASN A 180 30.69 -9.39 -8.70
N ASN A 181 31.02 -8.10 -8.75
CA ASN A 181 31.34 -7.32 -9.95
C ASN A 181 30.16 -7.14 -10.94
N GLU A 182 28.94 -7.45 -10.54
CA GLU A 182 27.73 -7.13 -11.29
C GLU A 182 26.95 -6.02 -10.59
N ILE A 183 26.38 -5.09 -11.37
CA ILE A 183 25.47 -4.08 -10.85
C ILE A 183 24.07 -4.69 -10.80
N VAL A 184 23.50 -4.73 -9.60
CA VAL A 184 22.15 -5.22 -9.32
C VAL A 184 21.29 -4.11 -8.70
N GLY A 185 19.99 -4.11 -8.99
CA GLY A 185 19.04 -3.22 -8.34
C GLY A 185 18.66 -3.75 -6.97
N GLU A 186 18.57 -2.87 -5.98
CA GLU A 186 17.96 -3.24 -4.70
C GLU A 186 16.51 -3.69 -4.93
N PRO A 187 16.12 -4.85 -4.39
CA PRO A 187 14.79 -5.39 -4.62
C PRO A 187 13.73 -4.58 -3.88
N PHE A 188 12.53 -4.56 -4.44
CA PHE A 188 11.34 -3.99 -3.80
C PHE A 188 10.09 -4.79 -4.16
N VAL A 189 9.06 -4.68 -3.34
CA VAL A 189 7.75 -5.27 -3.58
C VAL A 189 6.85 -4.20 -4.17
N VAL A 190 6.01 -4.59 -5.14
CA VAL A 190 4.97 -3.72 -5.71
C VAL A 190 3.61 -4.05 -5.08
N PRO A 191 2.68 -3.09 -4.96
CA PRO A 191 1.39 -3.31 -4.30
C PRO A 191 0.58 -4.47 -4.88
N GLY A 192 0.59 -4.65 -6.18
CA GLY A 192 -0.14 -5.71 -6.88
C GLY A 192 0.49 -6.06 -8.22
N GLY A 193 0.09 -7.18 -8.81
CA GLY A 193 0.71 -7.71 -10.05
C GLY A 193 0.62 -6.78 -11.27
N ARG A 194 -0.24 -5.77 -11.21
CA ARG A 194 -0.38 -4.74 -12.26
C ARG A 194 0.59 -3.58 -12.12
N PHE A 195 1.25 -3.44 -10.98
CA PHE A 195 2.19 -2.35 -10.71
C PHE A 195 3.63 -2.76 -11.02
N ASN A 196 4.41 -1.78 -11.45
CA ASN A 196 5.84 -1.90 -11.67
C ASN A 196 6.66 -0.91 -10.83
N GLU A 197 5.97 -0.13 -10.01
CA GLU A 197 6.51 0.93 -9.17
C GLU A 197 6.53 0.54 -7.70
N MET A 198 7.54 1.01 -6.98
CA MET A 198 7.60 0.98 -5.52
C MET A 198 6.81 2.15 -4.98
N TYR A 199 5.79 1.87 -4.15
CA TYR A 199 4.98 2.89 -3.49
C TYR A 199 5.46 3.19 -2.08
N GLY A 200 5.24 4.41 -1.61
CA GLY A 200 5.75 4.91 -0.34
C GLY A 200 5.22 4.16 0.87
N TRP A 201 3.96 4.38 1.26
CA TRP A 201 3.43 3.79 2.50
C TRP A 201 3.11 2.30 2.39
N ASP A 202 2.78 1.81 1.17
CA ASP A 202 2.57 0.38 0.90
C ASP A 202 3.76 -0.45 1.36
N SER A 203 4.98 0.02 1.06
CA SER A 203 6.23 -0.64 1.43
C SER A 203 6.38 -0.87 2.94
N TYR A 204 5.84 0.03 3.79
CA TYR A 204 5.83 -0.22 5.23
C TYR A 204 4.93 -1.40 5.59
N PHE A 205 3.71 -1.42 5.09
CA PHE A 205 2.78 -2.50 5.38
C PHE A 205 3.26 -3.82 4.81
N GLU A 206 3.81 -3.82 3.60
CA GLU A 206 4.46 -4.98 2.99
C GLU A 206 5.61 -5.48 3.86
N SER A 207 6.46 -4.58 4.40
CA SER A 207 7.57 -4.97 5.25
C SER A 207 7.14 -5.67 6.53
N VAL A 208 5.96 -5.33 7.09
CA VAL A 208 5.40 -6.06 8.24
C VAL A 208 5.22 -7.55 7.93
N GLY A 209 4.67 -7.89 6.76
CA GLY A 209 4.52 -9.28 6.32
C GLY A 209 5.85 -9.94 5.95
N LEU A 210 6.73 -9.22 5.28
CA LEU A 210 8.05 -9.71 4.88
C LEU A 210 8.92 -10.08 6.10
N LEU A 211 8.89 -9.28 7.16
CA LEU A 211 9.62 -9.57 8.40
C LEU A 211 9.09 -10.82 9.10
N ILE A 212 7.78 -11.04 9.11
CA ILE A 212 7.14 -12.26 9.63
C ILE A 212 7.57 -13.49 8.83
N ASP A 213 7.57 -13.38 7.51
CA ASP A 213 7.99 -14.45 6.59
C ASP A 213 9.51 -14.58 6.44
N LYS A 214 10.28 -13.77 7.18
CA LYS A 214 11.75 -13.75 7.18
C LYS A 214 12.36 -13.43 5.80
N LYS A 215 11.65 -12.68 4.97
CA LYS A 215 12.13 -12.16 3.68
C LYS A 215 12.92 -10.85 3.91
N TYR A 216 13.95 -10.93 4.76
CA TYR A 216 14.71 -9.78 5.26
C TYR A 216 15.39 -8.97 4.15
N ASP A 217 15.87 -9.64 3.09
CA ASP A 217 16.54 -8.97 1.97
C ASP A 217 15.57 -8.06 1.20
N LEU A 218 14.30 -8.45 1.05
CA LEU A 218 13.27 -7.62 0.42
C LEU A 218 12.95 -6.39 1.28
N ALA A 219 12.75 -6.59 2.59
CA ALA A 219 12.53 -5.48 3.52
C ALA A 219 13.73 -4.51 3.55
N LYS A 220 14.97 -5.03 3.53
CA LYS A 220 16.18 -4.23 3.44
C LYS A 220 16.22 -3.44 2.13
N GLY A 221 16.01 -4.10 0.99
CA GLY A 221 16.05 -3.46 -0.32
C GLY A 221 15.08 -2.28 -0.44
N MET A 222 13.88 -2.38 0.17
CA MET A 222 12.93 -1.26 0.22
C MET A 222 13.45 -0.11 1.09
N ILE A 223 14.11 -0.38 2.22
CA ILE A 223 14.74 0.66 3.06
C ILE A 223 15.86 1.37 2.29
N GLU A 224 16.71 0.63 1.57
CA GLU A 224 17.79 1.18 0.73
C GLU A 224 17.23 2.04 -0.41
N ASN A 225 16.15 1.61 -1.04
CA ASN A 225 15.47 2.38 -2.08
C ASN A 225 14.87 3.68 -1.54
N PHE A 226 14.33 3.70 -0.33
CA PHE A 226 13.84 4.93 0.30
C PHE A 226 14.96 5.88 0.66
N GLU A 227 16.08 5.37 1.17
CA GLU A 227 17.27 6.19 1.37
C GLU A 227 17.74 6.83 0.05
N TYR A 228 17.78 6.06 -1.03
CA TYR A 228 18.10 6.57 -2.36
C TYR A 228 17.14 7.70 -2.77
N GLN A 229 15.84 7.51 -2.57
CA GLN A 229 14.84 8.53 -2.92
C GLN A 229 15.02 9.81 -2.10
N ILE A 230 15.27 9.71 -0.80
CA ILE A 230 15.50 10.87 0.07
C ILE A 230 16.76 11.61 -0.35
N ASN A 231 17.86 10.89 -0.63
CA ASN A 231 19.15 11.48 -0.96
C ASN A 231 19.20 12.10 -2.37
N HIS A 232 18.40 11.58 -3.31
CA HIS A 232 18.44 12.00 -4.72
C HIS A 232 17.23 12.81 -5.17
N TYR A 233 16.04 12.54 -4.62
CA TYR A 233 14.80 13.27 -4.95
C TYR A 233 14.33 14.17 -3.80
N GLY A 234 15.01 14.15 -2.65
CA GLY A 234 14.73 14.97 -1.48
C GLY A 234 13.56 14.50 -0.61
N LYS A 235 12.90 13.40 -0.98
CA LYS A 235 11.76 12.81 -0.25
C LYS A 235 11.50 11.39 -0.69
N ILE A 236 10.79 10.61 0.12
CA ILE A 236 10.13 9.39 -0.35
C ILE A 236 8.99 9.82 -1.27
N LEU A 237 8.97 9.28 -2.47
CA LEU A 237 7.96 9.61 -3.47
C LEU A 237 6.68 8.79 -3.26
N ASN A 238 5.56 9.31 -3.75
CA ASN A 238 4.32 8.53 -3.78
C ASN A 238 4.54 7.17 -4.48
N ALA A 239 5.21 7.19 -5.65
CA ALA A 239 5.83 6.03 -6.26
C ALA A 239 7.00 6.48 -7.16
N ASN A 240 7.87 5.57 -7.59
CA ASN A 240 9.02 5.91 -8.45
C ASN A 240 8.64 6.10 -9.93
N ARG A 241 7.61 6.94 -10.17
CA ARG A 241 7.18 7.43 -11.49
C ARG A 241 7.42 8.93 -11.65
N SER A 242 7.74 9.35 -12.88
CA SER A 242 8.12 10.74 -13.17
C SER A 242 7.08 11.78 -12.77
N TYR A 243 5.79 11.47 -12.85
CA TYR A 243 4.71 12.39 -12.44
C TYR A 243 4.52 12.49 -10.91
N TYR A 244 5.22 11.67 -10.12
CA TYR A 244 5.22 11.75 -8.65
C TYR A 244 6.40 12.55 -8.06
N LEU A 245 7.26 13.15 -8.88
CA LEU A 245 8.45 13.88 -8.41
C LEU A 245 8.15 15.00 -7.38
N THR A 246 6.93 15.53 -7.36
CA THR A 246 6.52 16.59 -6.44
C THR A 246 5.71 16.11 -5.24
N ARG A 247 5.35 14.82 -5.19
CA ARG A 247 4.43 14.28 -4.18
C ARG A 247 5.07 13.15 -3.36
N THR A 248 4.93 13.23 -2.04
CA THR A 248 5.31 12.15 -1.10
C THR A 248 4.10 11.31 -0.70
N GLN A 249 4.25 10.47 0.30
CA GLN A 249 3.19 9.68 0.94
C GLN A 249 3.34 9.71 2.48
N PRO A 250 2.42 9.10 3.26
CA PRO A 250 2.50 9.08 4.71
C PRO A 250 3.85 8.58 5.22
N PRO A 251 4.45 9.25 6.24
CA PRO A 251 5.80 8.96 6.71
C PRO A 251 5.83 7.72 7.62
N PHE A 252 6.36 6.61 7.12
CA PHE A 252 6.56 5.37 7.86
C PHE A 252 8.03 4.93 7.96
N TYR A 253 8.97 5.69 7.38
CA TYR A 253 10.34 5.23 7.22
C TYR A 253 11.06 4.95 8.55
N SER A 254 10.85 5.76 9.59
CA SER A 254 11.45 5.51 10.91
C SER A 254 10.98 4.17 11.50
N SER A 255 9.68 3.88 11.39
CA SER A 255 9.10 2.63 11.89
C SER A 255 9.59 1.43 11.09
N MET A 256 9.73 1.58 9.76
CA MET A 256 10.26 0.53 8.89
C MET A 256 11.70 0.18 9.24
N ILE A 257 12.57 1.19 9.45
CA ILE A 257 13.95 1.00 9.92
C ILE A 257 13.94 0.28 11.27
N LYS A 258 13.16 0.78 12.23
CA LYS A 258 13.13 0.26 13.59
C LYS A 258 12.69 -1.21 13.63
N GLU A 259 11.58 -1.56 12.96
CA GLU A 259 11.07 -2.93 12.90
C GLU A 259 12.09 -3.88 12.22
N TYR A 260 12.78 -3.41 11.18
CA TYR A 260 13.88 -4.18 10.55
C TYR A 260 15.06 -4.38 11.49
N VAL A 261 15.50 -3.31 12.18
CA VAL A 261 16.62 -3.38 13.14
C VAL A 261 16.31 -4.36 14.29
N GLU A 262 15.10 -4.33 14.82
CA GLU A 262 14.64 -5.27 15.85
C GLU A 262 14.63 -6.73 15.38
N ALA A 263 14.30 -6.98 14.11
CA ALA A 263 14.23 -8.33 13.54
C ALA A 263 15.60 -8.90 13.14
N VAL A 264 16.54 -8.06 12.66
CA VAL A 264 17.77 -8.50 11.98
C VAL A 264 19.04 -8.13 12.74
N ASN A 265 18.99 -7.06 13.56
CA ASN A 265 20.14 -6.51 14.28
C ASN A 265 21.34 -6.19 13.36
N PRO A 266 21.19 -5.28 12.38
CA PRO A 266 22.25 -4.92 11.45
C PRO A 266 23.40 -4.14 12.14
N THR A 267 24.45 -3.80 11.39
CA THR A 267 25.59 -3.07 11.95
C THR A 267 25.22 -1.66 12.43
N ILE A 268 25.92 -1.15 13.44
CA ILE A 268 25.72 0.21 13.97
C ILE A 268 25.96 1.26 12.88
N SER A 269 26.90 1.03 11.95
CA SER A 269 27.13 1.92 10.81
C SER A 269 25.90 2.03 9.92
N TRP A 270 25.24 0.91 9.61
CA TRP A 270 24.01 0.89 8.84
C TRP A 270 22.87 1.64 9.56
N ILE A 271 22.70 1.38 10.86
CA ILE A 271 21.69 2.09 11.67
C ILE A 271 21.95 3.60 11.66
N SER A 272 23.22 4.02 11.81
CA SER A 272 23.62 5.43 11.79
C SER A 272 23.26 6.13 10.47
N GLU A 273 23.51 5.45 9.36
CA GLU A 273 23.20 5.96 8.01
C GLU A 273 21.68 6.14 7.83
N LYS A 274 20.90 5.10 8.10
CA LYS A 274 19.44 5.14 7.96
C LYS A 274 18.79 6.15 8.89
N LEU A 275 19.26 6.23 10.14
CA LEU A 275 18.78 7.22 11.10
C LEU A 275 19.07 8.66 10.63
N SER A 276 20.28 8.91 10.10
CA SER A 276 20.63 10.23 9.53
C SER A 276 19.68 10.61 8.39
N THR A 277 19.40 9.67 7.51
CA THR A 277 18.52 9.88 6.35
C THR A 277 17.06 10.11 6.77
N ALA A 278 16.56 9.36 7.77
CA ALA A 278 15.21 9.55 8.30
C ALA A 278 15.04 10.91 9.00
N ILE A 279 16.05 11.35 9.75
CA ILE A 279 16.06 12.69 10.37
C ILE A 279 16.06 13.77 9.28
N ASN A 280 16.86 13.59 8.21
CA ASN A 280 16.90 14.53 7.09
C ASN A 280 15.52 14.66 6.40
N GLU A 281 14.82 13.55 6.17
CA GLU A 281 13.44 13.55 5.62
C GLU A 281 12.49 14.29 6.55
N TYR A 282 12.51 13.96 7.86
CA TYR A 282 11.65 14.61 8.84
C TYR A 282 11.84 16.14 8.83
N GLU A 283 13.09 16.63 8.88
CA GLU A 283 13.37 18.06 8.95
C GLU A 283 13.07 18.81 7.65
N ASN A 284 13.38 18.22 6.49
CA ASN A 284 13.34 18.92 5.20
C ASN A 284 12.06 18.65 4.37
N VAL A 285 11.28 17.65 4.73
CA VAL A 285 10.00 17.37 4.07
C VAL A 285 8.83 17.77 4.97
N TRP A 286 8.83 17.27 6.20
CA TRP A 286 7.66 17.38 7.07
C TRP A 286 7.66 18.63 7.94
N MET A 287 8.82 19.12 8.39
CA MET A 287 8.91 20.27 9.30
C MET A 287 9.16 21.60 8.57
N VAL A 288 8.77 21.71 7.30
CA VAL A 288 8.91 22.95 6.52
C VAL A 288 7.74 23.88 6.81
N GLU A 289 8.05 25.01 7.45
CA GLU A 289 7.06 26.04 7.82
C GLU A 289 6.32 26.60 6.59
N GLY A 290 5.02 26.86 6.74
CA GLY A 290 4.16 27.39 5.70
C GLY A 290 3.77 26.40 4.61
N LYS A 291 4.47 25.27 4.51
CA LYS A 291 4.10 24.13 3.65
C LYS A 291 3.39 23.06 4.48
N ARG A 292 4.13 22.06 4.95
CA ARG A 292 3.55 20.94 5.73
C ARG A 292 3.41 21.25 7.23
N LEU A 293 4.23 22.14 7.79
CA LEU A 293 4.07 22.61 9.16
C LEU A 293 3.19 23.87 9.17
N THR A 294 2.06 23.83 9.87
CA THR A 294 1.09 24.91 9.98
C THR A 294 1.35 25.79 11.21
N SER A 295 0.72 26.96 11.26
CA SER A 295 0.95 27.97 12.31
C SER A 295 0.63 27.51 13.73
N ASN A 296 -0.28 26.54 13.90
CA ASN A 296 -0.58 25.93 15.19
C ASN A 296 0.43 24.82 15.59
N GLY A 297 1.45 24.60 14.74
CA GLY A 297 2.55 23.67 14.98
C GLY A 297 2.22 22.19 14.77
N LEU A 298 1.07 21.89 14.18
CA LEU A 298 0.72 20.58 13.64
C LEU A 298 0.99 20.50 12.13
N ASN A 299 0.95 19.31 11.58
CA ASN A 299 1.26 19.07 10.18
C ASN A 299 0.01 18.79 9.36
N ARG A 300 0.12 19.08 8.05
CA ARG A 300 -0.87 18.79 7.01
C ARG A 300 -0.21 18.06 5.83
N TYR A 301 -0.99 17.35 5.04
CA TYR A 301 -0.57 16.95 3.70
C TYR A 301 -0.57 18.16 2.79
N TYR A 302 0.48 18.29 1.97
CA TYR A 302 0.67 19.45 1.10
C TYR A 302 1.56 19.08 -0.09
N ALA A 303 0.94 18.66 -1.18
CA ALA A 303 1.66 18.32 -2.40
C ALA A 303 1.98 19.55 -3.25
N GLU A 304 3.25 19.77 -3.54
CA GLU A 304 3.78 20.99 -4.19
C GLU A 304 3.53 21.07 -5.71
N GLY A 305 2.81 20.13 -6.30
CA GLY A 305 2.51 20.11 -7.73
C GLY A 305 1.75 21.34 -8.22
N VAL A 306 1.60 21.44 -9.55
CA VAL A 306 0.86 22.50 -10.22
C VAL A 306 -0.21 21.89 -11.12
N GLY A 307 -1.43 22.44 -11.10
CA GLY A 307 -2.54 21.94 -11.90
C GLY A 307 -3.05 20.57 -11.44
N PHE A 308 -3.71 19.86 -12.33
CA PHE A 308 -4.29 18.55 -12.01
C PHE A 308 -3.25 17.43 -12.06
N VAL A 309 -3.60 16.29 -11.45
CA VAL A 309 -2.77 15.08 -11.39
C VAL A 309 -2.84 14.32 -12.73
N PHE A 310 -1.74 13.68 -13.12
CA PHE A 310 -1.60 13.01 -14.41
C PHE A 310 -1.89 11.50 -14.36
N GLU A 311 -1.93 10.92 -13.17
CA GLU A 311 -2.17 9.50 -12.96
C GLU A 311 -3.64 9.09 -13.01
N THR A 312 -4.56 10.03 -13.18
CA THR A 312 -5.99 9.75 -13.29
C THR A 312 -6.38 9.37 -14.71
N GLU A 313 -7.47 8.61 -14.85
CA GLU A 313 -8.04 8.25 -16.13
C GLU A 313 -8.47 9.49 -16.92
N GLU A 314 -8.46 9.37 -18.26
CA GLU A 314 -8.92 10.44 -19.14
C GLU A 314 -10.36 10.83 -18.82
N GLY A 315 -10.59 12.11 -18.64
CA GLY A 315 -11.91 12.64 -18.32
C GLY A 315 -12.27 12.64 -16.82
N HIS A 316 -11.41 12.15 -15.92
CA HIS A 316 -11.67 12.15 -14.47
C HIS A 316 -12.10 13.53 -13.93
N PHE A 317 -11.47 14.61 -14.42
CA PHE A 317 -11.79 15.98 -14.02
C PHE A 317 -12.72 16.70 -14.99
N LYS A 318 -13.38 15.98 -15.90
CA LYS A 318 -14.19 16.60 -16.98
C LYS A 318 -15.29 17.49 -16.45
N GLU A 319 -15.93 17.11 -15.36
CA GLU A 319 -17.02 17.88 -14.76
C GLU A 319 -16.52 19.20 -14.21
N ILE A 320 -15.53 19.18 -13.30
CA ILE A 320 -14.99 20.38 -12.68
C ILE A 320 -14.34 21.32 -13.71
N ILE A 321 -13.52 20.79 -14.62
CA ILE A 321 -12.90 21.59 -15.69
C ILE A 321 -13.96 22.18 -16.61
N GLY A 322 -15.03 21.43 -16.92
CA GLY A 322 -16.15 21.88 -17.75
C GLY A 322 -16.93 23.05 -17.13
N GLU A 323 -17.08 23.08 -15.81
CA GLU A 323 -17.68 24.23 -15.11
C GLU A 323 -16.86 25.51 -15.29
N TYR A 324 -15.52 25.41 -15.16
CA TYR A 324 -14.64 26.56 -15.38
C TYR A 324 -14.57 26.96 -16.85
N ALA A 325 -14.56 26.00 -17.78
CA ALA A 325 -14.63 26.31 -19.22
C ALA A 325 -15.87 27.14 -19.56
N LYS A 326 -17.03 26.83 -18.97
CA LYS A 326 -18.27 27.61 -19.09
C LYS A 326 -18.12 29.03 -18.51
N LYS A 327 -17.51 29.16 -17.32
CA LYS A 327 -17.25 30.48 -16.70
C LYS A 327 -16.36 31.37 -17.60
N PHE A 328 -15.36 30.77 -18.27
CA PHE A 328 -14.45 31.47 -19.18
C PHE A 328 -15.00 31.59 -20.61
N GLN A 329 -16.18 31.04 -20.91
CA GLN A 329 -16.86 31.08 -22.23
C GLN A 329 -16.01 30.51 -23.38
N ILE A 330 -15.26 29.44 -23.12
CA ILE A 330 -14.47 28.71 -24.11
C ILE A 330 -14.78 27.22 -24.06
N SER A 331 -14.34 26.43 -25.08
CA SER A 331 -14.55 25.01 -25.06
C SER A 331 -13.76 24.32 -23.94
N TYR A 332 -14.19 23.13 -23.54
CA TYR A 332 -13.51 22.31 -22.54
C TYR A 332 -12.02 22.09 -22.91
N GLU A 333 -11.75 21.67 -24.14
CA GLU A 333 -10.40 21.36 -24.63
C GLU A 333 -9.52 22.61 -24.67
N ALA A 334 -10.09 23.75 -25.06
CA ALA A 334 -9.37 25.02 -25.06
C ALA A 334 -9.04 25.48 -23.64
N PHE A 335 -9.99 25.34 -22.70
CA PHE A 335 -9.74 25.69 -21.31
C PHE A 335 -8.69 24.75 -20.69
N GLU A 336 -8.86 23.44 -20.85
CA GLU A 336 -7.93 22.43 -20.33
C GLU A 336 -6.50 22.66 -20.83
N THR A 337 -6.33 22.90 -22.15
CA THR A 337 -5.02 23.19 -22.76
C THR A 337 -4.40 24.46 -22.19
N LYS A 338 -5.16 25.55 -22.15
CA LYS A 338 -4.66 26.85 -21.65
C LYS A 338 -4.36 26.81 -20.16
N TYR A 339 -5.16 26.10 -19.37
CA TYR A 339 -4.92 25.93 -17.93
C TYR A 339 -3.66 25.06 -17.69
N LYS A 340 -3.47 23.97 -18.44
CA LYS A 340 -2.24 23.15 -18.42
C LYS A 340 -1.00 23.98 -18.75
N ASN A 341 -1.08 24.85 -19.73
CA ASN A 341 0.01 25.72 -20.17
C ASN A 341 0.20 26.96 -19.29
N ARG A 342 -0.63 27.13 -18.24
CA ARG A 342 -0.62 28.33 -17.37
C ARG A 342 -0.89 29.65 -18.13
N GLU A 343 -1.67 29.57 -19.21
CA GLU A 343 -2.14 30.71 -19.98
C GLU A 343 -3.42 31.34 -19.39
N ILE A 344 -4.11 30.60 -18.51
CA ILE A 344 -5.25 31.05 -17.72
C ILE A 344 -4.86 31.03 -16.25
N ASP A 345 -5.07 32.17 -15.57
CA ASP A 345 -4.99 32.26 -14.11
C ASP A 345 -6.35 31.92 -13.50
N CYS A 346 -6.41 30.90 -12.66
CA CYS A 346 -7.64 30.42 -12.03
C CYS A 346 -7.33 29.94 -10.59
N PRO A 347 -7.20 30.88 -9.61
CA PRO A 347 -6.80 30.56 -8.24
C PRO A 347 -7.75 29.58 -7.54
N GLU A 348 -9.05 29.65 -7.81
CA GLU A 348 -10.05 28.73 -7.25
C GLU A 348 -9.81 27.29 -7.71
N LEU A 349 -9.48 27.09 -8.98
CA LEU A 349 -9.17 25.78 -9.54
C LEU A 349 -7.79 25.28 -9.08
N ASP A 350 -6.83 26.19 -8.90
CA ASP A 350 -5.51 25.88 -8.32
C ASP A 350 -5.66 25.38 -6.87
N GLU A 351 -6.56 25.98 -6.08
CA GLU A 351 -6.86 25.56 -4.71
C GLU A 351 -7.57 24.18 -4.70
N TYR A 352 -8.54 23.97 -5.58
CA TYR A 352 -9.16 22.66 -5.76
C TYR A 352 -8.11 21.56 -6.02
N PHE A 353 -7.22 21.77 -6.97
CA PHE A 353 -6.16 20.80 -7.28
C PHE A 353 -5.09 20.71 -6.20
N LEU A 354 -4.87 21.73 -5.40
CA LEU A 354 -4.02 21.61 -4.21
C LEU A 354 -4.63 20.63 -3.21
N HIS A 355 -5.94 20.69 -2.97
CA HIS A 355 -6.64 19.75 -2.11
C HIS A 355 -6.61 18.33 -2.68
N ASP A 356 -6.86 18.16 -3.98
CA ASP A 356 -6.85 16.84 -4.62
C ASP A 356 -5.45 16.20 -4.57
N ARG A 357 -4.39 16.95 -4.90
CA ARG A 357 -3.01 16.46 -4.79
C ARG A 357 -2.62 16.10 -3.35
N SER A 358 -3.05 16.91 -2.38
CA SER A 358 -2.76 16.67 -0.95
C SER A 358 -3.53 15.46 -0.41
N LEU A 359 -4.75 15.23 -0.88
CA LEU A 359 -5.53 14.03 -0.59
C LEU A 359 -4.79 12.78 -1.08
N ARG A 360 -4.27 12.80 -2.31
CA ARG A 360 -3.48 11.68 -2.87
C ARG A 360 -2.14 11.48 -2.15
N GLU A 361 -1.53 12.56 -1.65
CA GLU A 361 -0.34 12.48 -0.78
C GLU A 361 -0.65 11.75 0.53
N SER A 362 -1.90 11.82 1.03
CA SER A 362 -2.32 11.10 2.24
C SER A 362 -2.45 9.59 2.06
N GLY A 363 -2.42 9.09 0.84
CA GLY A 363 -2.68 7.69 0.51
C GLY A 363 -4.16 7.27 0.54
N HIS A 364 -5.08 8.18 0.92
CA HIS A 364 -6.53 7.90 1.01
C HIS A 364 -7.27 8.44 -0.24
N ASP A 365 -6.77 8.11 -1.40
CA ASP A 365 -7.32 8.57 -2.67
C ASP A 365 -8.37 7.57 -3.22
N THR A 366 -9.69 7.91 -3.12
CA THR A 366 -10.21 9.14 -2.58
C THR A 366 -11.12 8.89 -1.37
N SER A 367 -11.37 9.94 -0.57
CA SER A 367 -12.25 9.87 0.61
C SER A 367 -12.97 11.20 0.84
N ASN A 368 -14.26 11.16 1.18
CA ASN A 368 -15.05 12.34 1.58
C ASN A 368 -14.51 12.99 2.87
N ARG A 369 -13.70 12.29 3.64
CA ARG A 369 -12.92 12.86 4.74
C ARG A 369 -12.07 14.04 4.30
N LEU A 370 -11.47 13.98 3.10
CA LEU A 370 -10.38 14.87 2.66
C LEU A 370 -10.71 15.70 1.42
N VAL A 371 -11.71 15.30 0.63
CA VAL A 371 -12.08 16.00 -0.62
C VAL A 371 -12.33 17.47 -0.36
N ASN A 372 -11.79 18.32 -1.22
CA ASN A 372 -11.91 19.79 -1.21
C ASN A 372 -11.41 20.51 0.06
N LYS A 373 -10.68 19.83 0.95
CA LYS A 373 -10.22 20.43 2.22
C LYS A 373 -8.90 19.88 2.73
N CYS A 374 -8.33 18.82 2.15
CA CYS A 374 -7.17 18.11 2.67
C CYS A 374 -6.00 19.04 3.04
N ALA A 375 -5.64 19.99 2.18
CA ALA A 375 -4.55 20.94 2.43
C ALA A 375 -4.83 21.95 3.58
N HIS A 376 -6.06 22.01 4.08
CA HIS A 376 -6.46 22.84 5.22
C HIS A 376 -6.61 22.03 6.53
N LEU A 377 -6.34 20.72 6.48
CA LEU A 377 -6.53 19.86 7.64
C LEU A 377 -5.19 19.50 8.31
N ASN A 378 -5.14 19.66 9.63
CA ASN A 378 -4.23 18.90 10.45
C ASN A 378 -4.86 17.52 10.68
N THR A 379 -4.35 16.51 10.00
CA THR A 379 -4.95 15.17 10.07
C THR A 379 -4.40 14.37 11.25
N VAL A 380 -5.24 13.52 11.84
CA VAL A 380 -4.89 12.69 12.99
C VAL A 380 -3.76 11.72 12.64
N ASP A 381 -3.89 11.04 11.50
CA ASP A 381 -2.92 10.07 11.01
C ASP A 381 -1.54 10.68 10.83
N LEU A 382 -1.40 11.77 10.05
CA LEU A 382 -0.08 12.39 9.81
C LEU A 382 0.60 12.83 11.11
N ASN A 383 -0.16 13.45 12.02
CA ASN A 383 0.41 13.94 13.26
C ASN A 383 0.79 12.82 14.24
N ALA A 384 0.06 11.69 14.22
CA ALA A 384 0.44 10.48 14.95
C ALA A 384 1.71 9.84 14.34
N LEU A 385 1.82 9.79 13.01
CA LEU A 385 3.01 9.29 12.32
C LEU A 385 4.26 10.11 12.64
N LEU A 386 4.16 11.44 12.66
CA LEU A 386 5.29 12.30 12.99
C LEU A 386 5.65 12.25 14.47
N TYR A 387 4.68 12.09 15.36
CA TYR A 387 4.96 11.77 16.76
C TYR A 387 5.76 10.47 16.88
N LYS A 388 5.37 9.45 16.10
CA LYS A 388 6.08 8.17 16.09
C LYS A 388 7.52 8.31 15.60
N TYR A 389 7.78 9.13 14.56
CA TYR A 389 9.14 9.46 14.12
C TYR A 389 9.99 10.02 15.26
N GLU A 390 9.44 10.99 16.00
CA GLU A 390 10.13 11.64 17.13
C GLU A 390 10.47 10.63 18.23
N VAL A 391 9.55 9.72 18.55
CA VAL A 391 9.78 8.66 19.55
C VAL A 391 10.74 7.59 19.03
N ASP A 392 10.61 7.16 17.77
CA ASP A 392 11.53 6.18 17.17
C ASP A 392 12.96 6.68 17.14
N PHE A 393 13.17 7.95 16.81
CA PHE A 393 14.51 8.58 16.87
C PHE A 393 15.07 8.58 18.28
N ALA A 394 14.26 8.96 19.28
CA ALA A 394 14.68 8.96 20.67
C ALA A 394 15.08 7.56 21.14
N GLU A 395 14.27 6.54 20.81
CA GLU A 395 14.53 5.15 21.21
C GLU A 395 15.76 4.57 20.51
N MET A 396 15.93 4.80 19.21
CA MET A 396 17.13 4.35 18.47
C MET A 396 18.40 5.05 18.97
N ILE A 397 18.35 6.35 19.27
CA ILE A 397 19.49 7.11 19.82
C ILE A 397 19.87 6.56 21.19
N GLU A 398 18.91 6.25 22.05
CA GLU A 398 19.20 5.64 23.35
C GLU A 398 19.82 4.26 23.21
N THR A 399 19.17 3.40 22.41
CA THR A 399 19.53 1.98 22.34
C THR A 399 20.88 1.75 21.66
N TYR A 400 21.16 2.45 20.56
CA TYR A 400 22.33 2.19 19.72
C TYR A 400 23.45 3.22 19.88
N PHE A 401 23.16 4.43 20.40
CA PHE A 401 24.12 5.53 20.48
C PHE A 401 24.27 6.12 21.90
N LYS A 402 23.77 5.42 22.92
CA LYS A 402 23.92 5.81 24.34
C LYS A 402 23.37 7.20 24.65
N GLY A 403 22.29 7.60 24.02
CA GLY A 403 21.58 8.85 24.23
C GLY A 403 22.06 10.06 23.42
N GLU A 404 23.17 9.94 22.66
CA GLU A 404 23.71 11.00 21.79
C GLU A 404 24.06 10.48 20.41
N PHE A 405 23.63 11.18 19.37
CA PHE A 405 23.84 10.81 17.97
C PHE A 405 24.36 12.00 17.16
N THR A 406 25.37 11.76 16.33
CA THR A 406 25.84 12.75 15.36
C THR A 406 25.52 12.24 13.96
N SER A 407 24.70 12.99 13.24
CA SER A 407 24.32 12.66 11.86
C SER A 407 25.49 12.81 10.88
N ILE A 408 25.33 12.28 9.66
CA ILE A 408 26.30 12.41 8.56
C ILE A 408 26.63 13.91 8.30
N ASN A 409 25.68 14.80 8.50
CA ASN A 409 25.86 16.26 8.33
C ASN A 409 26.47 16.95 9.56
N ASN A 410 27.08 16.20 10.49
CA ASN A 410 27.69 16.69 11.73
C ASN A 410 26.73 17.42 12.69
N LYS A 411 25.42 17.21 12.54
CA LYS A 411 24.43 17.76 13.48
C LYS A 411 24.22 16.79 14.62
N LYS A 412 24.25 17.31 15.87
CA LYS A 412 24.09 16.50 17.08
C LYS A 412 22.65 16.47 17.53
N TYR A 413 22.19 15.30 17.90
CA TYR A 413 20.87 15.05 18.44
C TYR A 413 20.98 14.23 19.73
N THR A 414 20.05 14.44 20.65
CA THR A 414 19.95 13.67 21.87
C THR A 414 18.59 13.03 22.01
N LYS A 415 18.50 11.95 22.77
CA LYS A 415 17.22 11.36 23.16
C LYS A 415 16.26 12.43 23.69
N LYS A 416 16.76 13.29 24.61
CA LYS A 416 15.94 14.35 25.21
C LYS A 416 15.36 15.32 24.17
N TYR A 417 16.16 15.73 23.20
CA TYR A 417 15.71 16.64 22.12
C TYR A 417 14.48 16.07 21.39
N TRP A 418 14.49 14.79 21.06
CA TRP A 418 13.38 14.16 20.35
C TRP A 418 12.17 13.90 21.24
N LEU A 419 12.37 13.52 22.50
CA LEU A 419 11.26 13.37 23.45
C LEU A 419 10.59 14.72 23.76
N ASP A 420 11.34 15.82 23.87
CA ASP A 420 10.77 17.17 24.04
C ASP A 420 9.89 17.55 22.82
N LYS A 421 10.31 17.21 21.59
CA LYS A 421 9.50 17.42 20.39
C LYS A 421 8.22 16.58 20.39
N ALA A 422 8.34 15.30 20.71
CA ALA A 422 7.21 14.39 20.82
C ALA A 422 6.17 14.88 21.85
N GLU A 423 6.62 15.34 23.01
CA GLU A 423 5.73 15.87 24.04
C GLU A 423 5.00 17.14 23.58
N VAL A 424 5.71 18.06 22.90
CA VAL A 424 5.09 19.26 22.31
C VAL A 424 4.05 18.88 21.27
N ARG A 425 4.33 17.91 20.39
CA ARG A 425 3.37 17.44 19.38
C ARG A 425 2.16 16.79 20.05
N LYS A 426 2.38 15.89 21.00
CA LYS A 426 1.30 15.23 21.77
C LYS A 426 0.38 16.24 22.44
N LYS A 427 0.94 17.27 23.07
CA LYS A 427 0.15 18.36 23.65
C LYS A 427 -0.72 19.05 22.62
N ARG A 428 -0.15 19.44 21.46
CA ARG A 428 -0.88 20.08 20.36
C ARG A 428 -1.96 19.18 19.76
N MET A 429 -1.69 17.86 19.62
CA MET A 429 -2.69 16.90 19.21
C MET A 429 -3.86 16.83 20.18
N ASN A 430 -3.59 16.83 21.48
CA ASN A 430 -4.64 16.83 22.49
C ASN A 430 -5.47 18.13 22.47
N GLU A 431 -4.83 19.28 22.21
CA GLU A 431 -5.51 20.58 22.16
C GLU A 431 -6.37 20.77 20.90
N ASN A 432 -5.95 20.21 19.75
CA ASN A 432 -6.57 20.50 18.45
C ASN A 432 -7.27 19.30 17.80
N LEU A 433 -6.87 18.07 18.11
CA LEU A 433 -7.41 16.86 17.44
C LEU A 433 -8.30 16.02 18.36
N TRP A 434 -8.14 16.12 19.69
CA TRP A 434 -8.96 15.36 20.65
C TRP A 434 -10.23 16.10 21.01
N ASN A 435 -11.37 15.48 20.75
CA ASN A 435 -12.68 15.99 21.20
C ASN A 435 -13.08 15.30 22.50
N GLN A 436 -13.01 16.05 23.61
CA GLN A 436 -13.28 15.52 24.95
C GLN A 436 -14.75 15.09 25.14
N GLU A 437 -15.68 15.77 24.50
CA GLU A 437 -17.11 15.46 24.61
C GLU A 437 -17.46 14.14 23.91
N LYS A 438 -16.90 13.93 22.72
CA LYS A 438 -17.12 12.71 21.93
C LYS A 438 -16.19 11.56 22.35
N GLY A 439 -15.08 11.85 23.04
CA GLY A 439 -14.09 10.87 23.45
C GLY A 439 -13.39 10.20 22.25
N MET A 440 -13.07 10.99 21.22
CA MET A 440 -12.37 10.50 20.02
C MET A 440 -11.59 11.61 19.32
N TYR A 441 -10.64 11.20 18.47
CA TYR A 441 -9.85 12.12 17.64
C TYR A 441 -10.57 12.45 16.35
N PHE A 442 -10.46 13.72 15.93
CA PHE A 442 -10.94 14.23 14.63
C PHE A 442 -9.84 15.06 13.96
N ASP A 443 -9.86 15.10 12.64
CA ASP A 443 -9.09 16.09 11.90
C ASP A 443 -9.56 17.49 12.22
N TYR A 444 -8.62 18.42 12.19
CA TYR A 444 -8.86 19.82 12.54
C TYR A 444 -8.64 20.72 11.33
N ASP A 445 -9.66 21.46 10.94
CA ASP A 445 -9.54 22.50 9.94
C ASP A 445 -8.95 23.76 10.57
N PHE A 446 -7.64 24.00 10.30
CA PHE A 446 -6.93 25.13 10.89
C PHE A 446 -7.26 26.48 10.23
N LYS A 447 -7.98 26.49 9.11
CA LYS A 447 -8.52 27.70 8.48
C LYS A 447 -9.84 28.12 9.11
N LEU A 448 -10.71 27.15 9.38
CA LEU A 448 -12.01 27.36 10.00
C LEU A 448 -11.97 27.28 11.52
N ASN A 449 -10.85 26.84 12.10
CA ASN A 449 -10.65 26.62 13.54
C ASN A 449 -11.71 25.72 14.18
N ASN A 450 -12.00 24.58 13.55
CA ASN A 450 -12.96 23.62 14.05
C ASN A 450 -12.61 22.16 13.69
N PHE A 451 -13.23 21.21 14.43
CA PHE A 451 -13.16 19.78 14.09
C PHE A 451 -13.99 19.48 12.84
N THR A 452 -13.52 18.54 12.02
CA THR A 452 -14.28 18.04 10.86
C THR A 452 -15.49 17.19 11.28
N ASN A 453 -15.47 16.63 12.48
CA ASN A 453 -16.45 15.67 13.00
C ASN A 453 -16.64 14.43 12.10
N PHE A 454 -15.66 14.07 11.28
CA PHE A 454 -15.67 12.88 10.43
C PHE A 454 -15.10 11.69 11.20
N GLU A 455 -15.95 10.73 11.51
CA GLU A 455 -15.62 9.52 12.28
C GLU A 455 -14.87 8.53 11.37
N SER A 456 -13.58 8.34 11.60
CA SER A 456 -12.66 7.59 10.72
C SER A 456 -11.79 6.59 11.48
N ALA A 457 -11.41 5.51 10.82
CA ALA A 457 -10.43 4.52 11.30
C ALA A 457 -9.08 5.16 11.66
N THR A 458 -8.72 6.29 11.02
CA THR A 458 -7.48 7.02 11.32
C THR A 458 -7.42 7.58 12.73
N SER A 459 -8.57 7.71 13.44
CA SER A 459 -8.63 8.08 14.86
C SER A 459 -7.89 7.10 15.80
N PHE A 460 -7.56 5.89 15.32
CA PHE A 460 -6.77 4.90 16.06
C PHE A 460 -5.26 5.00 15.85
N TYR A 461 -4.77 5.83 14.93
CA TYR A 461 -3.33 6.02 14.72
C TYR A 461 -2.58 6.51 15.98
N PRO A 462 -3.17 7.38 16.85
CA PRO A 462 -2.57 7.71 18.14
C PRO A 462 -2.35 6.53 19.07
N LEU A 463 -3.15 5.46 19.00
CA LEU A 463 -2.92 4.23 19.75
C LEU A 463 -1.71 3.47 19.21
N TRP A 464 -1.61 3.32 17.89
CA TRP A 464 -0.44 2.72 17.27
C TRP A 464 0.85 3.47 17.61
N ALA A 465 0.82 4.80 17.53
CA ALA A 465 1.96 5.67 17.86
C ALA A 465 2.25 5.76 19.36
N LYS A 466 1.37 5.26 20.24
CA LYS A 466 1.42 5.39 21.71
C LYS A 466 1.36 6.84 22.20
N SER A 467 0.74 7.73 21.44
CA SER A 467 0.54 9.14 21.83
C SER A 467 -0.73 9.36 22.65
N ALA A 468 -1.73 8.47 22.59
CA ALA A 468 -2.94 8.54 23.40
C ALA A 468 -2.66 8.22 24.86
N SER A 469 -3.49 8.77 25.78
CA SER A 469 -3.53 8.28 27.16
C SER A 469 -4.32 6.97 27.27
N ILE A 470 -4.23 6.28 28.39
CA ILE A 470 -5.01 5.06 28.67
C ILE A 470 -6.51 5.38 28.60
N GLU A 471 -6.93 6.51 29.17
CA GLU A 471 -8.33 6.96 29.16
C GLU A 471 -8.82 7.26 27.75
N GLN A 472 -7.97 7.90 26.94
CA GLN A 472 -8.30 8.16 25.52
C GLN A 472 -8.44 6.86 24.73
N ALA A 473 -7.57 5.89 24.96
CA ALA A 473 -7.66 4.57 24.34
C ALA A 473 -8.96 3.85 24.73
N GLN A 474 -9.31 3.86 26.03
CA GLN A 474 -10.57 3.28 26.52
C GLN A 474 -11.80 3.94 25.90
N LEU A 475 -11.80 5.27 25.77
CA LEU A 475 -12.89 6.01 25.15
C LEU A 475 -13.02 5.69 23.65
N LEU A 476 -11.91 5.61 22.92
CA LEU A 476 -11.93 5.22 21.50
C LEU A 476 -12.50 3.81 21.30
N VAL A 477 -12.05 2.85 22.11
CA VAL A 477 -12.57 1.47 22.05
C VAL A 477 -14.06 1.42 22.40
N LYS A 478 -14.51 2.21 23.37
CA LYS A 478 -15.92 2.26 23.77
C LYS A 478 -16.80 2.98 22.75
N ASN A 479 -16.37 4.14 22.23
CA ASN A 479 -17.24 5.07 21.51
C ASN A 479 -17.13 4.92 19.98
N LEU A 480 -15.96 4.60 19.44
CA LEU A 480 -15.73 4.59 17.99
C LEU A 480 -15.57 3.18 17.42
N LEU A 481 -14.88 2.27 18.13
CA LEU A 481 -14.62 0.93 17.59
C LEU A 481 -15.91 0.18 17.20
N PRO A 482 -16.99 0.19 18.01
CA PRO A 482 -18.24 -0.48 17.62
C PRO A 482 -18.93 0.13 16.39
N LEU A 483 -18.69 1.43 16.11
CA LEU A 483 -19.27 2.11 14.94
C LEU A 483 -18.52 1.77 13.65
N LEU A 484 -17.26 1.35 13.76
CA LEU A 484 -16.42 0.99 12.62
C LEU A 484 -16.33 -0.52 12.39
N THR A 485 -16.68 -1.33 13.40
CA THR A 485 -16.62 -2.80 13.31
C THR A 485 -17.79 -3.32 12.48
N CYS A 486 -17.47 -4.04 11.42
CA CYS A 486 -18.41 -4.74 10.56
C CYS A 486 -18.09 -6.25 10.53
N LYS A 487 -18.91 -7.03 9.87
CA LYS A 487 -18.75 -8.49 9.80
C LYS A 487 -17.40 -8.92 9.26
N GLY A 488 -16.88 -8.25 8.23
CA GLY A 488 -15.61 -8.57 7.57
C GLY A 488 -14.42 -7.75 8.07
N GLY A 489 -14.51 -7.01 9.17
CA GLY A 489 -13.44 -6.17 9.70
C GLY A 489 -13.86 -4.73 9.92
N VAL A 490 -12.88 -3.80 9.93
CA VAL A 490 -13.13 -2.39 10.18
C VAL A 490 -13.33 -1.63 8.88
N VAL A 491 -14.37 -0.79 8.81
CA VAL A 491 -14.59 0.16 7.70
C VAL A 491 -13.70 1.39 7.86
N SER A 492 -13.41 2.08 6.76
CA SER A 492 -12.56 3.29 6.76
C SER A 492 -13.19 4.47 7.49
N CYS A 493 -14.52 4.59 7.45
CA CYS A 493 -15.30 5.58 8.21
C CYS A 493 -16.68 5.05 8.52
N THR A 494 -17.41 5.73 9.42
CA THR A 494 -18.82 5.39 9.68
C THR A 494 -19.69 5.72 8.47
N GLU A 495 -20.79 4.97 8.28
CA GLU A 495 -21.79 5.26 7.25
C GLU A 495 -22.36 6.68 7.38
N LYS A 496 -22.59 7.12 8.62
CA LYS A 496 -23.03 8.47 8.94
C LYS A 496 -22.07 9.54 8.44
N SER A 497 -20.77 9.35 8.62
CA SER A 497 -19.74 10.31 8.16
C SER A 497 -19.58 10.32 6.65
N ARG A 498 -19.69 9.17 5.97
CA ARG A 498 -19.76 9.10 4.52
C ARG A 498 -20.93 9.92 3.97
N GLY A 499 -22.08 9.89 4.66
CA GLY A 499 -23.32 10.54 4.23
C GLY A 499 -24.06 9.75 3.14
N VAL A 500 -25.08 10.39 2.57
CA VAL A 500 -25.86 9.83 1.45
C VAL A 500 -25.04 9.91 0.17
N ILE A 501 -25.00 8.81 -0.60
CA ILE A 501 -24.37 8.79 -1.92
C ILE A 501 -25.35 9.37 -2.93
N ASP A 502 -24.94 10.43 -3.61
CA ASP A 502 -25.67 11.08 -4.71
C ASP A 502 -24.67 11.72 -5.71
N ALA A 503 -25.17 12.48 -6.66
CA ALA A 503 -24.35 13.15 -7.68
C ALA A 503 -23.34 14.15 -7.09
N ASN A 504 -23.65 14.77 -5.92
CA ASN A 504 -22.77 15.73 -5.27
C ASN A 504 -21.81 15.06 -4.26
N ASN A 505 -22.15 13.86 -3.80
CA ASN A 505 -21.39 13.08 -2.83
C ASN A 505 -21.24 11.63 -3.35
N PRO A 506 -20.43 11.38 -4.37
CA PRO A 506 -20.26 10.05 -4.94
C PRO A 506 -19.60 9.09 -3.93
N GLY A 507 -19.86 7.80 -4.08
CA GLY A 507 -19.18 6.76 -3.31
C GLY A 507 -17.67 6.79 -3.57
N ARG A 508 -16.89 6.69 -2.48
CA ARG A 508 -15.42 6.74 -2.54
C ARG A 508 -14.80 5.51 -1.92
N GLN A 509 -13.68 5.07 -2.49
CA GLN A 509 -13.09 3.78 -2.11
C GLN A 509 -12.50 3.75 -0.70
N TRP A 510 -12.13 4.90 -0.11
CA TRP A 510 -11.63 5.00 1.27
C TRP A 510 -12.72 5.44 2.27
N ASP A 511 -13.98 5.17 1.93
CA ASP A 511 -15.12 5.41 2.80
C ASP A 511 -15.90 4.10 3.07
N TYR A 512 -16.95 4.15 3.89
CA TYR A 512 -17.89 3.04 4.10
C TYR A 512 -18.52 2.60 2.76
N PRO A 513 -18.63 1.31 2.43
CA PRO A 513 -18.48 0.13 3.30
C PRO A 513 -17.12 -0.57 3.20
N TYR A 514 -16.09 0.09 2.71
CA TYR A 514 -14.82 -0.54 2.37
C TYR A 514 -13.84 -0.58 3.54
N GLY A 515 -13.17 -1.75 3.68
CA GLY A 515 -12.07 -1.99 4.61
C GLY A 515 -10.75 -2.17 3.85
N TRP A 516 -9.66 -1.69 4.46
CA TRP A 516 -8.32 -1.67 3.89
C TRP A 516 -7.28 -2.20 4.87
N ALA A 517 -6.34 -3.00 4.38
CA ALA A 517 -5.30 -3.60 5.21
C ALA A 517 -4.50 -2.60 6.06
N PRO A 518 -4.12 -1.40 5.57
CA PRO A 518 -3.46 -0.38 6.39
C PRO A 518 -4.24 -0.05 7.69
N HIS A 519 -5.53 0.23 7.59
CA HIS A 519 -6.35 0.54 8.76
C HIS A 519 -6.46 -0.65 9.72
N GLN A 520 -6.62 -1.87 9.21
CA GLN A 520 -6.68 -3.08 10.02
C GLN A 520 -5.39 -3.25 10.82
N ILE A 521 -4.23 -3.23 10.16
CA ILE A 521 -2.92 -3.43 10.80
C ILE A 521 -2.67 -2.34 11.87
N MET A 522 -2.96 -1.07 11.56
CA MET A 522 -2.73 0.04 12.47
C MET A 522 -3.60 -0.06 13.73
N ILE A 523 -4.86 -0.43 13.57
CA ILE A 523 -5.80 -0.63 14.68
C ILE A 523 -5.36 -1.82 15.54
N TRP A 524 -5.01 -2.95 14.95
CA TRP A 524 -4.56 -4.14 15.70
C TRP A 524 -3.30 -3.85 16.51
N LYS A 525 -2.28 -3.24 15.88
CA LYS A 525 -1.06 -2.82 16.59
C LYS A 525 -1.39 -1.86 17.73
N GLY A 526 -2.29 -0.88 17.48
CA GLY A 526 -2.74 0.07 18.48
C GLY A 526 -3.45 -0.60 19.66
N LEU A 527 -4.43 -1.45 19.41
CA LEU A 527 -5.15 -2.17 20.46
C LEU A 527 -4.23 -3.05 21.31
N LEU A 528 -3.31 -3.79 20.68
CA LEU A 528 -2.32 -4.61 21.37
C LEU A 528 -1.38 -3.79 22.26
N HIS A 529 -0.99 -2.58 21.84
CA HIS A 529 -0.17 -1.66 22.64
C HIS A 529 -0.84 -1.24 23.97
N TYR A 530 -2.18 -1.17 23.97
CA TYR A 530 -2.99 -0.79 25.15
C TYR A 530 -3.66 -2.00 25.83
N ASN A 531 -3.22 -3.23 25.52
CA ASN A 531 -3.70 -4.49 26.08
C ASN A 531 -5.18 -4.86 25.79
N PHE A 532 -5.80 -4.28 24.76
CA PHE A 532 -7.10 -4.68 24.22
C PHE A 532 -6.95 -5.92 23.32
N LYS A 533 -6.58 -7.05 23.93
CA LYS A 533 -6.24 -8.27 23.19
C LYS A 533 -7.46 -8.98 22.60
N GLU A 534 -8.57 -8.96 23.30
CA GLU A 534 -9.82 -9.61 22.88
C GLU A 534 -10.39 -8.88 21.65
N GLU A 535 -10.48 -7.57 21.73
CA GLU A 535 -10.91 -6.72 20.62
C GLU A 535 -9.98 -6.85 19.40
N ALA A 536 -8.66 -6.93 19.63
CA ALA A 536 -7.72 -7.15 18.55
C ALA A 536 -7.92 -8.52 17.88
N GLN A 537 -8.11 -9.61 18.63
CA GLN A 537 -8.34 -10.95 18.08
C GLN A 537 -9.68 -11.03 17.33
N GLU A 538 -10.75 -10.39 17.82
CA GLU A 538 -12.02 -10.29 17.12
C GLU A 538 -11.85 -9.62 15.75
N LEU A 539 -11.26 -8.41 15.71
CA LEU A 539 -11.08 -7.67 14.46
C LEU A 539 -10.17 -8.40 13.47
N VAL A 540 -9.10 -9.02 13.97
CA VAL A 540 -8.22 -9.87 13.14
C VAL A 540 -9.01 -11.03 12.55
N TYR A 541 -9.80 -11.73 13.37
CA TYR A 541 -10.59 -12.86 12.88
C TYR A 541 -11.60 -12.43 11.80
N ARG A 542 -12.36 -11.36 12.02
CA ARG A 542 -13.30 -10.80 11.04
C ARG A 542 -12.65 -10.50 9.70
N TRP A 543 -11.48 -9.86 9.72
CA TRP A 543 -10.73 -9.51 8.52
C TRP A 543 -10.16 -10.74 7.81
N LEU A 544 -9.52 -11.66 8.54
CA LEU A 544 -8.98 -12.88 7.94
C LEU A 544 -10.10 -13.78 7.41
N TRP A 545 -11.26 -13.78 8.07
CA TRP A 545 -12.42 -14.54 7.62
C TRP A 545 -12.95 -14.05 6.26
N VAL A 546 -13.09 -12.74 6.05
CA VAL A 546 -13.53 -12.23 4.75
C VAL A 546 -12.54 -12.55 3.64
N ILE A 547 -11.23 -12.46 3.90
CA ILE A 547 -10.18 -12.84 2.95
C ILE A 547 -10.27 -14.34 2.65
N THR A 548 -10.30 -15.17 3.68
CA THR A 548 -10.31 -16.65 3.55
C THR A 548 -11.56 -17.13 2.84
N LYS A 549 -12.74 -16.61 3.20
CA LYS A 549 -14.01 -16.92 2.52
C LYS A 549 -13.96 -16.61 1.03
N ASN A 550 -13.46 -15.42 0.68
CA ASN A 550 -13.33 -15.05 -0.73
C ASN A 550 -12.28 -15.89 -1.45
N ALA A 551 -11.16 -16.20 -0.82
CA ALA A 551 -10.14 -17.07 -1.41
C ALA A 551 -10.67 -18.50 -1.65
N VAL A 552 -11.43 -19.06 -0.70
CA VAL A 552 -12.06 -20.39 -0.84
C VAL A 552 -13.08 -20.39 -1.98
N ASN A 553 -13.93 -19.38 -2.07
CA ASN A 553 -15.04 -19.33 -3.01
C ASN A 553 -14.62 -18.90 -4.43
N TYR A 554 -13.55 -18.12 -4.55
CA TYR A 554 -13.14 -17.43 -5.77
C TYR A 554 -11.69 -17.70 -6.14
N ASN A 555 -11.34 -18.97 -6.29
CA ASN A 555 -10.07 -19.44 -6.86
C ASN A 555 -8.80 -18.83 -6.19
N GLY A 556 -8.78 -18.76 -4.86
CA GLY A 556 -7.63 -18.22 -4.11
C GLY A 556 -7.45 -16.70 -4.22
N THR A 557 -8.47 -15.96 -4.67
CA THR A 557 -8.38 -14.51 -4.88
C THR A 557 -8.15 -13.74 -3.58
N ILE A 558 -7.10 -12.92 -3.56
CA ILE A 558 -6.83 -11.91 -2.53
C ILE A 558 -6.87 -10.55 -3.20
N ALA A 559 -7.94 -9.79 -2.92
CA ALA A 559 -8.19 -8.50 -3.55
C ALA A 559 -7.48 -7.35 -2.83
N GLU A 560 -7.39 -6.18 -3.49
CA GLU A 560 -6.81 -4.96 -2.94
C GLU A 560 -7.55 -4.42 -1.71
N LYS A 561 -8.88 -4.53 -1.73
CA LYS A 561 -9.81 -4.12 -0.68
C LYS A 561 -11.06 -4.98 -0.69
N TYR A 562 -11.82 -4.91 0.39
CA TYR A 562 -13.10 -5.63 0.51
C TYR A 562 -14.22 -4.70 0.95
N ASP A 563 -15.43 -4.95 0.45
CA ASP A 563 -16.64 -4.54 1.16
C ASP A 563 -16.77 -5.41 2.40
N VAL A 564 -16.46 -4.85 3.56
CA VAL A 564 -16.45 -5.57 4.85
C VAL A 564 -17.82 -5.67 5.49
N VAL A 565 -18.81 -4.97 4.95
CA VAL A 565 -20.22 -5.07 5.35
C VAL A 565 -20.87 -6.28 4.66
N ASN A 566 -20.76 -6.35 3.32
CA ASN A 566 -21.31 -7.45 2.52
C ASN A 566 -20.33 -8.64 2.39
N CYS A 567 -19.12 -8.51 2.92
CA CYS A 567 -18.07 -9.55 2.93
C CYS A 567 -17.69 -10.08 1.55
N THR A 568 -17.47 -9.16 0.60
CA THR A 568 -17.15 -9.49 -0.79
C THR A 568 -15.98 -8.68 -1.33
N HIS A 569 -15.23 -9.27 -2.28
CA HIS A 569 -14.22 -8.59 -3.08
C HIS A 569 -14.83 -7.87 -4.31
N LYS A 570 -16.11 -8.11 -4.62
CA LYS A 570 -16.82 -7.43 -5.70
C LYS A 570 -17.22 -6.04 -5.20
N VAL A 571 -16.41 -5.04 -5.55
CA VAL A 571 -16.56 -3.65 -5.10
C VAL A 571 -17.00 -2.76 -6.27
N ASP A 572 -17.97 -1.91 -6.02
CA ASP A 572 -18.49 -0.91 -6.97
C ASP A 572 -18.07 0.49 -6.49
N THR A 573 -16.90 0.91 -6.95
CA THR A 573 -16.32 2.21 -6.61
C THR A 573 -15.38 2.68 -7.72
N GLU A 574 -14.93 3.93 -7.65
CA GLU A 574 -14.20 4.67 -8.70
C GLU A 574 -13.02 3.94 -9.35
N TYR A 575 -12.33 3.08 -8.61
CA TYR A 575 -11.19 2.30 -9.13
C TYR A 575 -11.41 0.78 -9.06
N GLY A 576 -12.54 0.28 -8.57
CA GLY A 576 -12.78 -1.15 -8.37
C GLY A 576 -11.63 -1.80 -7.61
N ASN A 577 -11.25 -3.01 -7.98
CA ASN A 577 -10.05 -3.72 -7.52
C ASN A 577 -8.99 -3.79 -8.64
N VAL A 578 -8.68 -2.66 -9.30
CA VAL A 578 -7.79 -2.61 -10.49
C VAL A 578 -6.38 -3.09 -10.20
N GLY A 579 -5.88 -2.92 -8.98
CA GLY A 579 -4.56 -3.39 -8.55
C GLY A 579 -4.44 -4.91 -8.47
N THR A 580 -5.58 -5.61 -8.34
CA THR A 580 -5.62 -7.07 -8.20
C THR A 580 -5.60 -7.74 -9.57
N ASN A 581 -4.72 -8.71 -9.75
CA ASN A 581 -4.71 -9.55 -10.94
C ASN A 581 -5.64 -10.75 -10.75
N PHE A 582 -6.79 -10.73 -11.40
CA PHE A 582 -7.76 -11.83 -11.40
C PHE A 582 -7.45 -12.90 -12.47
N ALA A 583 -6.18 -13.28 -12.64
CA ALA A 583 -5.80 -14.39 -13.50
C ALA A 583 -6.23 -15.74 -12.89
N TYR A 584 -6.28 -16.79 -13.73
CA TYR A 584 -6.59 -18.15 -13.28
C TYR A 584 -5.58 -18.72 -12.27
N ILE A 585 -4.44 -18.08 -12.09
CA ILE A 585 -3.56 -18.24 -10.94
C ILE A 585 -3.49 -16.90 -10.22
N PRO A 586 -3.97 -16.80 -8.97
CA PRO A 586 -3.65 -15.67 -8.13
C PRO A 586 -2.20 -15.82 -7.68
N ASP A 587 -1.28 -15.25 -8.45
CA ASP A 587 0.15 -15.46 -8.27
C ASP A 587 0.84 -14.35 -7.47
N GLY A 588 0.11 -13.35 -7.01
CA GLY A 588 0.66 -12.23 -6.25
C GLY A 588 -0.20 -11.79 -5.07
N GLY A 589 -1.50 -12.03 -5.12
CA GLY A 589 -2.42 -11.39 -4.19
C GLY A 589 -2.31 -9.86 -4.30
N PHE A 590 -2.28 -9.19 -3.14
CA PHE A 590 -2.00 -7.76 -3.05
C PHE A 590 -1.07 -7.51 -1.84
N GLY A 591 -0.02 -6.71 -1.97
CA GLY A 591 1.09 -6.61 -1.03
C GLY A 591 0.69 -6.39 0.43
N TRP A 592 -0.04 -5.32 0.74
CA TRP A 592 -0.50 -5.08 2.11
C TRP A 592 -1.57 -6.08 2.60
N MET A 593 -2.32 -6.71 1.68
CA MET A 593 -3.27 -7.77 2.04
C MET A 593 -2.54 -9.04 2.47
N ASN A 594 -1.52 -9.43 1.70
CA ASN A 594 -0.61 -10.53 2.04
C ASN A 594 0.01 -10.28 3.43
N ALA A 595 0.49 -9.07 3.67
CA ALA A 595 1.06 -8.66 4.95
C ALA A 595 0.04 -8.73 6.09
N SER A 596 -1.18 -8.20 5.89
CA SER A 596 -2.24 -8.24 6.89
C SER A 596 -2.65 -9.67 7.25
N TYR A 597 -2.64 -10.56 6.25
CA TYR A 597 -2.93 -11.98 6.49
C TYR A 597 -1.86 -12.65 7.35
N GLN A 598 -0.59 -12.51 6.99
CA GLN A 598 0.54 -13.07 7.74
C GLN A 598 0.61 -12.51 9.17
N TYR A 599 0.45 -11.19 9.31
CA TYR A 599 0.43 -10.55 10.62
C TYR A 599 -0.79 -10.99 11.45
N GLY A 600 -1.96 -11.05 10.86
CA GLY A 600 -3.17 -11.50 11.52
C GLY A 600 -3.07 -12.96 12.03
N ILE A 601 -2.56 -13.87 11.20
CA ILE A 601 -2.31 -15.28 11.63
C ILE A 601 -1.38 -15.32 12.85
N SER A 602 -0.39 -14.44 12.93
CA SER A 602 0.53 -14.39 14.09
C SER A 602 -0.12 -13.90 15.38
N ILE A 603 -1.25 -13.18 15.30
CA ILE A 603 -2.02 -12.67 16.44
C ILE A 603 -3.06 -13.69 16.93
N LEU A 604 -3.70 -14.42 16.01
CA LEU A 604 -4.79 -15.33 16.34
C LEU A 604 -4.34 -16.51 17.20
N SER A 605 -5.18 -16.85 18.18
CA SER A 605 -5.01 -18.11 18.90
C SER A 605 -5.24 -19.32 17.99
N LYS A 606 -4.61 -20.46 18.30
CA LYS A 606 -4.79 -21.70 17.55
C LYS A 606 -6.26 -22.13 17.44
N ARG A 607 -7.08 -21.86 18.47
CA ARG A 607 -8.52 -22.12 18.45
C ARG A 607 -9.20 -21.31 17.34
N LEU A 608 -8.88 -20.02 17.23
CA LEU A 608 -9.48 -19.15 16.23
C LEU A 608 -9.00 -19.48 14.81
N ILE A 609 -7.74 -19.89 14.63
CA ILE A 609 -7.24 -20.37 13.34
C ILE A 609 -8.02 -21.62 12.87
N ASN A 610 -8.29 -22.57 13.77
CA ASN A 610 -9.11 -23.73 13.41
C ASN A 610 -10.55 -23.32 13.01
N LYS A 611 -11.13 -22.34 13.70
CA LYS A 611 -12.45 -21.80 13.34
C LYS A 611 -12.45 -21.05 12.00
N LEU A 612 -11.34 -20.37 11.69
CA LEU A 612 -11.11 -19.72 10.40
C LEU A 612 -11.04 -20.74 9.25
N ASP A 613 -10.35 -21.86 9.46
CA ASP A 613 -10.28 -22.98 8.50
C ASP A 613 -11.65 -23.61 8.21
N ASP A 614 -12.51 -23.64 9.22
CA ASP A 614 -13.90 -24.14 9.11
C ASP A 614 -14.86 -23.04 8.61
N LEU A 615 -14.38 -21.83 8.29
CA LEU A 615 -15.14 -20.64 7.87
C LEU A 615 -16.30 -20.29 8.83
N VAL A 616 -16.14 -20.54 10.13
CA VAL A 616 -17.16 -20.20 11.13
C VAL A 616 -17.47 -18.72 11.08
N ASP A 617 -18.74 -18.39 11.00
CA ASP A 617 -19.19 -16.99 10.89
C ASP A 617 -18.72 -16.15 12.12
N PRO A 618 -18.11 -14.99 11.91
CA PRO A 618 -17.66 -14.14 13.01
C PRO A 618 -18.74 -13.83 14.04
N ASP A 619 -19.97 -13.59 13.58
CA ASP A 619 -21.09 -13.25 14.47
C ASP A 619 -21.61 -14.44 15.32
N GLU A 620 -21.11 -15.66 15.07
CA GLU A 620 -21.34 -16.82 15.93
C GLU A 620 -20.25 -16.96 17.03
N LEU A 621 -19.14 -16.24 16.90
CA LEU A 621 -17.98 -16.36 17.80
C LEU A 621 -17.85 -15.20 18.80
N PHE A 622 -18.34 -13.98 18.41
CA PHE A 622 -18.13 -12.73 19.14
C PHE A 622 -19.42 -11.95 19.43
#